data_23f6624b2c6d40f4b784a08a974c3b59
#
_entry.id   23f6624b2c6d40f4b784a08a974c3b59
#
_cell.length_a   1.000
_cell.length_b   1.000
_cell.length_c   1.000
_cell.angle_alpha   90.00
_cell.angle_beta   90.00
_cell.angle_gamma   90.00
#
_symmetry.space_group_name_H-M   'P 1'
#
loop_
_entity.id
_entity.type
_entity.pdbx_description
1 polymer ?
#
loop_
_entity_poly.entity_id
_entity_poly.type
_entity_poly.pdbx_seq_one_letter_code
_entity_poly.pdbx_strand_id
1 'polypeptide(L)'
;MSVNGANPLRDAQDRRLPRIAGPSGLVIFGVTGDLSRKKLMPAVYDLANRGLLPPGFSLIGFARREWEHEDFATEVYEAVKQHSRTPFREEVWQQLVQGCRFVQGDFDDDAAFETLKATIEELDKAQGTGGNFAFYLSVPPKFFPKVVQQLKDHGLAQKEGSWRRAVIEKPFGHDLKSAEELNKVVHEVFPRDEVFRIDHYLGKETVQNILALRFANTMFEPIWNRSYVDHVQITMAEDIGIGGRAGYYDGIGAARDVIQNHLLQLLALTAMEEPGSFHPKALVAEKLKVLTAVELPEDLGKHTVRGQYSAAWQGGEKVVGYLEEDGIDPKSKTDTYAAIRLEINNRRWAGVPFYLRTGKRLGRRVTEIAVVFKRAPYLPFESGATEELGQNALVIRVQPDEGVTVRFGSKVPGTSMEVRDVTMDFAYGESFTESSPEAYERLILDVLLGDANLFPRHQEVELSWNILDPIEEYWDKHGKPAQYPAGTWGPVEADEMLARDGRSWRRP
;
A
#
# COMPACT_ATOMS: atom_id res chain seq x y z
N MET A 1 -40.03 13.05 21.00
CA MET A 1 -39.02 14.00 20.51
C MET A 1 -37.67 13.30 20.64
N SER A 2 -37.16 12.75 19.59
CA SER A 2 -35.83 12.11 19.60
C SER A 2 -34.79 13.22 19.57
N VAL A 3 -34.07 13.36 20.67
CA VAL A 3 -32.85 14.19 20.69
C VAL A 3 -31.82 13.45 19.87
N ASN A 4 -31.68 13.82 18.61
CA ASN A 4 -30.53 13.45 17.83
C ASN A 4 -29.30 14.00 18.55
N GLY A 5 -28.48 13.10 19.11
CA GLY A 5 -27.23 13.43 19.78
C GLY A 5 -26.13 13.90 18.81
N ALA A 6 -26.46 14.82 17.92
CA ALA A 6 -25.47 15.48 17.10
C ALA A 6 -24.59 16.35 18.00
N ASN A 7 -23.30 16.11 18.00
CA ASN A 7 -22.35 16.97 18.69
C ASN A 7 -22.56 18.42 18.19
N PRO A 8 -22.94 19.37 19.07
CA PRO A 8 -23.25 20.75 18.67
C PRO A 8 -22.05 21.51 18.06
N LEU A 9 -20.85 20.96 18.19
CA LEU A 9 -19.63 21.49 17.56
C LEU A 9 -19.41 20.93 16.14
N ARG A 10 -20.35 20.14 15.61
CA ARG A 10 -20.26 19.53 14.28
C ARG A 10 -21.41 19.96 13.39
N ASP A 11 -21.09 20.69 12.36
CA ASP A 11 -22.01 20.98 11.27
C ASP A 11 -22.13 19.74 10.37
N ALA A 12 -23.34 19.20 10.24
CA ALA A 12 -23.60 18.03 9.37
C ALA A 12 -23.28 18.29 7.88
N GLN A 13 -23.15 19.54 7.47
CA GLN A 13 -22.77 19.95 6.12
C GLN A 13 -21.26 20.20 5.98
N ASP A 14 -20.51 20.29 7.07
CA ASP A 14 -19.06 20.47 7.02
C ASP A 14 -18.36 19.15 6.67
N ARG A 15 -18.02 18.98 5.40
CA ARG A 15 -17.30 17.80 4.88
C ARG A 15 -15.87 17.66 5.39
N ARG A 16 -15.34 18.65 6.11
CA ARG A 16 -14.03 18.58 6.78
C ARG A 16 -14.11 17.87 8.12
N LEU A 17 -15.33 17.63 8.64
CA LEU A 17 -15.50 16.88 9.88
C LEU A 17 -15.04 15.44 9.73
N PRO A 18 -14.31 14.91 10.69
CA PRO A 18 -13.86 13.52 10.66
C PRO A 18 -15.07 12.58 10.65
N ARG A 19 -15.00 11.57 9.81
CA ARG A 19 -15.98 10.49 9.75
C ARG A 19 -15.77 9.60 10.97
N ILE A 20 -16.83 9.34 11.73
CA ILE A 20 -16.78 8.53 12.97
C ILE A 20 -17.40 7.17 12.70
N ALA A 21 -16.72 6.10 13.13
CA ALA A 21 -17.28 4.76 13.08
C ALA A 21 -18.52 4.62 13.97
N GLY A 22 -19.51 3.91 13.44
CA GLY A 22 -20.70 3.52 14.23
C GLY A 22 -20.38 2.39 15.22
N PRO A 23 -21.37 1.96 16.02
CA PRO A 23 -21.25 0.84 16.93
C PRO A 23 -20.64 -0.38 16.26
N SER A 24 -19.53 -0.89 16.77
CA SER A 24 -18.78 -1.97 16.12
C SER A 24 -17.64 -2.53 16.97
N GLY A 25 -17.07 -3.66 16.52
CA GLY A 25 -15.86 -4.24 17.09
C GLY A 25 -14.91 -4.77 15.99
N LEU A 26 -13.70 -5.07 16.42
CA LEU A 26 -12.64 -5.62 15.59
C LEU A 26 -12.10 -6.89 16.25
N VAL A 27 -12.09 -8.00 15.50
CA VAL A 27 -11.43 -9.25 15.88
C VAL A 27 -10.13 -9.34 15.12
N ILE A 28 -9.01 -9.51 15.81
CA ILE A 28 -7.69 -9.67 15.19
C ILE A 28 -7.21 -11.11 15.37
N PHE A 29 -7.22 -11.89 14.30
CA PHE A 29 -6.59 -13.21 14.25
C PHE A 29 -5.08 -13.07 14.13
N GLY A 30 -4.32 -13.81 14.95
CA GLY A 30 -2.87 -13.69 15.01
C GLY A 30 -2.40 -12.42 15.73
N VAL A 31 -3.15 -12.01 16.74
CA VAL A 31 -2.94 -10.75 17.47
C VAL A 31 -1.58 -10.63 18.16
N THR A 32 -0.88 -11.76 18.39
CA THR A 32 0.47 -11.79 18.99
C THR A 32 1.60 -11.48 18.00
N GLY A 33 1.27 -11.25 16.73
CA GLY A 33 2.24 -10.94 15.68
C GLY A 33 2.74 -9.49 15.70
N ASP A 34 3.88 -9.27 15.04
CA ASP A 34 4.52 -7.94 14.94
C ASP A 34 3.62 -6.86 14.33
N LEU A 35 2.82 -7.21 13.32
CA LEU A 35 1.90 -6.27 12.69
C LEU A 35 0.86 -5.75 13.69
N SER A 36 0.27 -6.66 14.46
CA SER A 36 -0.71 -6.31 15.48
C SER A 36 -0.12 -5.39 16.53
N ARG A 37 1.06 -5.75 17.07
CA ARG A 37 1.75 -4.98 18.11
C ARG A 37 2.22 -3.62 17.62
N LYS A 38 2.86 -3.55 16.44
CA LYS A 38 3.50 -2.32 15.95
C LYS A 38 2.56 -1.39 15.20
N LYS A 39 1.41 -1.89 14.72
CA LYS A 39 0.51 -1.15 13.82
C LYS A 39 -0.95 -1.19 14.23
N LEU A 40 -1.56 -2.38 14.38
CA LEU A 40 -3.02 -2.46 14.54
C LEU A 40 -3.49 -1.98 15.91
N MET A 41 -2.87 -2.44 17.00
CA MET A 41 -3.22 -2.00 18.36
C MET A 41 -2.99 -0.50 18.55
N PRO A 42 -1.83 0.08 18.16
CA PRO A 42 -1.62 1.52 18.22
C PRO A 42 -2.62 2.30 17.37
N ALA A 43 -2.94 1.84 16.16
CA ALA A 43 -3.91 2.50 15.28
C ALA A 43 -5.32 2.53 15.88
N VAL A 44 -5.76 1.45 16.51
CA VAL A 44 -7.05 1.41 17.23
C VAL A 44 -7.06 2.44 18.38
N TYR A 45 -5.98 2.52 19.16
CA TYR A 45 -5.87 3.51 20.21
C TYR A 45 -5.87 4.95 19.67
N ASP A 46 -5.08 5.21 18.63
CA ASP A 46 -4.98 6.54 18.01
C ASP A 46 -6.35 6.98 17.46
N LEU A 47 -7.11 6.07 16.84
CA LEU A 47 -8.48 6.34 16.42
C LEU A 47 -9.41 6.66 17.61
N ALA A 48 -9.32 5.89 18.69
CA ALA A 48 -10.09 6.15 19.93
C ALA A 48 -9.71 7.51 20.52
N ASN A 49 -8.42 7.81 20.59
CA ASN A 49 -7.90 9.06 21.14
C ASN A 49 -8.30 10.29 20.32
N ARG A 50 -8.48 10.13 19.01
CA ARG A 50 -9.03 11.16 18.09
C ARG A 50 -10.56 11.27 18.15
N GLY A 51 -11.24 10.41 18.91
CA GLY A 51 -12.70 10.36 18.98
C GLY A 51 -13.38 9.83 17.71
N LEU A 52 -12.68 8.98 16.94
CA LEU A 52 -13.16 8.41 15.68
C LEU A 52 -13.79 7.03 15.84
N LEU A 53 -13.64 6.40 17.00
CA LEU A 53 -14.32 5.16 17.38
C LEU A 53 -15.52 5.43 18.28
N PRO A 54 -16.54 4.55 18.27
CA PRO A 54 -17.67 4.65 19.19
C PRO A 54 -17.23 4.37 20.63
N PRO A 55 -17.92 4.93 21.64
CA PRO A 55 -17.56 4.72 23.04
C PRO A 55 -17.49 3.25 23.46
N GLY A 56 -18.38 2.41 22.93
CA GLY A 56 -18.45 0.97 23.19
C GLY A 56 -17.68 0.12 22.16
N PHE A 57 -16.60 0.64 21.57
CA PHE A 57 -15.78 -0.13 20.64
C PHE A 57 -15.19 -1.36 21.32
N SER A 58 -15.26 -2.51 20.64
CA SER A 58 -14.76 -3.78 21.17
C SER A 58 -13.56 -4.27 20.36
N LEU A 59 -12.49 -4.68 21.06
CA LEU A 59 -11.28 -5.24 20.47
C LEU A 59 -11.06 -6.67 20.98
N ILE A 60 -11.12 -7.65 20.09
CA ILE A 60 -10.92 -9.06 20.44
C ILE A 60 -9.62 -9.55 19.79
N GLY A 61 -8.72 -10.06 20.61
CA GLY A 61 -7.52 -10.77 20.18
C GLY A 61 -7.79 -12.27 20.09
N PHE A 62 -7.36 -12.93 19.00
CA PHE A 62 -7.42 -14.37 18.83
C PHE A 62 -6.02 -14.91 18.53
N ALA A 63 -5.50 -15.82 19.37
CA ALA A 63 -4.21 -16.46 19.17
C ALA A 63 -4.06 -17.71 20.06
N ARG A 64 -2.99 -18.49 19.82
CA ARG A 64 -2.68 -19.74 20.54
C ARG A 64 -2.08 -19.55 21.93
N ARG A 65 -1.69 -18.33 22.31
CA ARG A 65 -1.07 -18.07 23.61
C ARG A 65 -2.04 -18.31 24.74
N GLU A 66 -1.53 -18.80 25.86
CA GLU A 66 -2.29 -18.97 27.09
C GLU A 66 -2.35 -17.61 27.81
N TRP A 67 -3.24 -16.74 27.36
CA TRP A 67 -3.49 -15.43 27.91
C TRP A 67 -4.93 -15.33 28.44
N GLU A 68 -5.06 -14.63 29.56
CA GLU A 68 -6.34 -14.12 30.02
C GLU A 68 -6.63 -12.73 29.39
N HIS A 69 -7.80 -12.18 29.68
CA HIS A 69 -8.18 -10.87 29.14
C HIS A 69 -7.25 -9.75 29.62
N GLU A 70 -6.77 -9.85 30.87
CA GLU A 70 -5.83 -8.91 31.50
C GLU A 70 -4.45 -8.95 30.86
N ASP A 71 -3.97 -10.13 30.46
CA ASP A 71 -2.69 -10.28 29.75
C ASP A 71 -2.77 -9.60 28.38
N PHE A 72 -3.88 -9.81 27.66
CA PHE A 72 -4.10 -9.15 26.38
C PHE A 72 -4.22 -7.64 26.52
N ALA A 73 -4.97 -7.16 27.52
CA ALA A 73 -5.06 -5.73 27.79
C ALA A 73 -3.70 -5.11 28.11
N THR A 74 -2.84 -5.83 28.85
CA THR A 74 -1.47 -5.41 29.14
C THR A 74 -0.63 -5.32 27.87
N GLU A 75 -0.72 -6.32 26.98
CA GLU A 75 -0.01 -6.31 25.68
C GLU A 75 -0.46 -5.14 24.81
N VAL A 76 -1.77 -4.86 24.74
CA VAL A 76 -2.30 -3.69 24.02
C VAL A 76 -1.77 -2.39 24.63
N TYR A 77 -1.77 -2.27 25.97
CA TYR A 77 -1.23 -1.11 26.66
C TYR A 77 0.23 -0.84 26.31
N GLU A 78 1.09 -1.87 26.40
CA GLU A 78 2.51 -1.76 26.07
C GLU A 78 2.73 -1.39 24.59
N ALA A 79 1.99 -2.01 23.68
CA ALA A 79 2.05 -1.69 22.26
C ALA A 79 1.65 -0.22 21.98
N VAL A 80 0.61 0.26 22.65
CA VAL A 80 0.13 1.65 22.55
C VAL A 80 1.19 2.61 23.08
N LYS A 81 1.72 2.36 24.28
CA LYS A 81 2.75 3.21 24.91
C LYS A 81 4.02 3.33 24.04
N GLN A 82 4.37 2.26 23.33
CA GLN A 82 5.59 2.20 22.53
C GLN A 82 5.40 2.77 21.12
N HIS A 83 4.22 2.64 20.52
CA HIS A 83 4.04 2.83 19.07
C HIS A 83 2.93 3.80 18.67
N SER A 84 2.07 4.27 19.59
CA SER A 84 1.04 5.25 19.24
C SER A 84 1.67 6.58 18.81
N ARG A 85 0.97 7.27 17.94
CA ARG A 85 1.38 8.58 17.41
C ARG A 85 0.74 9.75 18.16
N THR A 86 -0.36 9.50 18.86
CA THR A 86 -1.02 10.49 19.69
C THR A 86 -0.51 10.41 21.13
N PRO A 87 -0.49 11.53 21.88
CA PRO A 87 -0.16 11.48 23.30
C PRO A 87 -1.08 10.53 24.05
N PHE A 88 -0.48 9.72 24.93
CA PHE A 88 -1.26 8.78 25.72
C PHE A 88 -2.15 9.51 26.73
N ARG A 89 -3.45 9.13 26.79
CA ARG A 89 -4.43 9.62 27.74
C ARG A 89 -5.07 8.46 28.49
N GLU A 90 -4.99 8.51 29.81
CA GLU A 90 -5.48 7.45 30.69
C GLU A 90 -6.99 7.21 30.55
N GLU A 91 -7.78 8.28 30.45
CA GLU A 91 -9.23 8.18 30.29
C GLU A 91 -9.67 7.47 29.00
N VAL A 92 -8.93 7.66 27.91
CA VAL A 92 -9.19 6.97 26.64
C VAL A 92 -8.84 5.49 26.76
N TRP A 93 -7.72 5.19 27.42
CA TRP A 93 -7.32 3.82 27.68
C TRP A 93 -8.33 3.08 28.56
N GLN A 94 -8.75 3.69 29.66
CA GLN A 94 -9.73 3.10 30.59
C GLN A 94 -11.07 2.81 29.91
N GLN A 95 -11.45 3.59 28.92
CA GLN A 95 -12.64 3.32 28.11
C GLN A 95 -12.42 2.19 27.13
N LEU A 96 -11.29 2.19 26.42
CA LEU A 96 -10.98 1.19 25.38
C LEU A 96 -10.81 -0.21 25.99
N VAL A 97 -10.14 -0.32 27.14
CA VAL A 97 -9.86 -1.59 27.80
C VAL A 97 -11.12 -2.35 28.25
N GLN A 98 -12.22 -1.66 28.49
CA GLN A 98 -13.51 -2.30 28.85
C GLN A 98 -14.02 -3.21 27.72
N GLY A 99 -13.72 -2.87 26.46
CA GLY A 99 -14.06 -3.66 25.27
C GLY A 99 -12.98 -4.66 24.84
N CYS A 100 -11.86 -4.78 25.56
CA CYS A 100 -10.78 -5.71 25.23
C CYS A 100 -11.11 -7.12 25.74
N ARG A 101 -11.02 -8.12 24.85
CA ARG A 101 -11.17 -9.55 25.20
C ARG A 101 -10.14 -10.36 24.43
N PHE A 102 -9.79 -11.51 24.99
CA PHE A 102 -8.89 -12.46 24.34
C PHE A 102 -9.57 -13.82 24.22
N VAL A 103 -9.38 -14.47 23.09
CA VAL A 103 -9.82 -15.83 22.84
C VAL A 103 -8.58 -16.67 22.51
N GLN A 104 -8.30 -17.64 23.36
CA GLN A 104 -7.24 -18.61 23.14
C GLN A 104 -7.74 -19.70 22.19
N GLY A 105 -6.95 -20.01 21.16
CA GLY A 105 -7.22 -21.16 20.30
C GLY A 105 -6.35 -21.20 19.06
N ASP A 106 -6.35 -22.36 18.39
CA ASP A 106 -5.80 -22.53 17.05
C ASP A 106 -6.91 -22.35 16.01
N PHE A 107 -6.52 -22.19 14.75
CA PHE A 107 -7.47 -22.01 13.64
C PHE A 107 -8.21 -23.30 13.26
N ASP A 108 -7.86 -24.42 13.88
CA ASP A 108 -8.53 -25.74 13.76
C ASP A 108 -9.43 -26.06 14.96
N ASP A 109 -9.48 -25.20 15.97
CA ASP A 109 -10.17 -25.44 17.23
C ASP A 109 -11.61 -24.91 17.20
N ASP A 110 -12.56 -25.79 16.95
CA ASP A 110 -14.00 -25.46 16.95
C ASP A 110 -14.47 -24.85 18.27
N ALA A 111 -13.93 -25.32 19.42
CA ALA A 111 -14.29 -24.80 20.74
C ALA A 111 -13.84 -23.33 20.91
N ALA A 112 -12.70 -22.95 20.33
CA ALA A 112 -12.24 -21.57 20.34
C ALA A 112 -13.14 -20.66 19.50
N PHE A 113 -13.69 -21.14 18.37
CA PHE A 113 -14.64 -20.37 17.57
C PHE A 113 -16.02 -20.25 18.24
N GLU A 114 -16.47 -21.26 18.97
CA GLU A 114 -17.66 -21.13 19.84
C GLU A 114 -17.42 -20.12 20.98
N THR A 115 -16.22 -20.13 21.57
CA THR A 115 -15.83 -19.12 22.58
C THR A 115 -15.80 -17.73 21.96
N LEU A 116 -15.26 -17.58 20.75
CA LEU A 116 -15.26 -16.30 20.01
C LEU A 116 -16.70 -15.80 19.79
N LYS A 117 -17.61 -16.69 19.40
CA LYS A 117 -19.02 -16.35 19.21
C LYS A 117 -19.66 -15.86 20.50
N ALA A 118 -19.47 -16.58 21.60
CA ALA A 118 -19.96 -16.20 22.92
C ALA A 118 -19.39 -14.84 23.37
N THR A 119 -18.09 -14.61 23.14
CA THR A 119 -17.42 -13.34 23.44
C THR A 119 -17.98 -12.18 22.62
N ILE A 120 -18.25 -12.38 21.34
CA ILE A 120 -18.90 -11.37 20.48
C ILE A 120 -20.30 -11.06 20.99
N GLU A 121 -21.09 -12.06 21.39
CA GLU A 121 -22.45 -11.87 21.93
C GLU A 121 -22.44 -11.17 23.30
N GLU A 122 -21.46 -11.48 24.16
CA GLU A 122 -21.24 -10.79 25.42
C GLU A 122 -20.97 -9.30 25.19
N LEU A 123 -20.00 -8.99 24.33
CA LEU A 123 -19.60 -7.61 24.03
C LEU A 123 -20.71 -6.84 23.30
N ASP A 124 -21.49 -7.50 22.45
CA ASP A 124 -22.64 -6.87 21.81
C ASP A 124 -23.66 -6.35 22.85
N LYS A 125 -23.90 -7.15 23.90
CA LYS A 125 -24.78 -6.76 25.01
C LYS A 125 -24.16 -5.71 25.94
N ALA A 126 -22.87 -5.86 26.27
CA ALA A 126 -22.17 -5.02 27.23
C ALA A 126 -21.77 -3.65 26.65
N GLN A 127 -21.34 -3.61 25.41
CA GLN A 127 -20.76 -2.43 24.74
C GLN A 127 -21.68 -1.82 23.67
N GLY A 128 -22.71 -2.56 23.24
CA GLY A 128 -23.68 -2.08 22.25
C GLY A 128 -23.09 -1.97 20.84
N THR A 129 -22.33 -3.00 20.40
CA THR A 129 -21.72 -3.03 19.07
C THR A 129 -22.71 -3.11 17.91
N GLY A 130 -23.99 -3.42 18.21
CA GLY A 130 -25.02 -3.67 17.21
C GLY A 130 -24.76 -4.92 16.36
N GLY A 131 -23.93 -5.83 16.88
CA GLY A 131 -23.50 -7.04 16.18
C GLY A 131 -22.53 -6.79 15.02
N ASN A 132 -22.03 -5.59 14.83
CA ASN A 132 -21.14 -5.21 13.74
C ASN A 132 -19.68 -5.55 14.08
N PHE A 133 -19.07 -6.44 13.31
CA PHE A 133 -17.68 -6.85 13.55
C PHE A 133 -16.88 -6.98 12.25
N ALA A 134 -15.64 -6.47 12.29
CA ALA A 134 -14.64 -6.76 11.29
C ALA A 134 -13.70 -7.86 11.79
N PHE A 135 -13.38 -8.82 10.93
CA PHE A 135 -12.46 -9.92 11.18
C PHE A 135 -11.16 -9.66 10.43
N TYR A 136 -10.13 -9.29 11.16
CA TYR A 136 -8.82 -8.95 10.62
C TYR A 136 -7.90 -10.16 10.63
N LEU A 137 -7.52 -10.66 9.45
CA LEU A 137 -6.66 -11.83 9.29
C LEU A 137 -5.18 -11.40 9.27
N SER A 138 -4.60 -11.16 10.46
CA SER A 138 -3.17 -10.90 10.66
C SER A 138 -2.39 -12.21 10.87
N VAL A 139 -2.58 -13.16 9.96
CA VAL A 139 -2.04 -14.51 10.02
C VAL A 139 -1.32 -14.87 8.72
N PRO A 140 -0.44 -15.88 8.71
CA PRO A 140 0.16 -16.35 7.46
C PRO A 140 -0.90 -16.76 6.43
N PRO A 141 -0.72 -16.45 5.13
CA PRO A 141 -1.74 -16.61 4.09
C PRO A 141 -2.32 -18.02 3.98
N LYS A 142 -1.54 -19.04 4.26
CA LYS A 142 -1.99 -20.44 4.26
C LYS A 142 -3.15 -20.72 5.20
N PHE A 143 -3.38 -19.87 6.20
CA PHE A 143 -4.48 -20.01 7.16
C PHE A 143 -5.73 -19.19 6.78
N PHE A 144 -5.67 -18.31 5.77
CA PHE A 144 -6.84 -17.52 5.37
C PHE A 144 -8.06 -18.38 5.04
N PRO A 145 -7.95 -19.42 4.18
CA PRO A 145 -9.09 -20.27 3.87
C PRO A 145 -9.68 -20.97 5.10
N LYS A 146 -8.82 -21.40 6.02
CA LYS A 146 -9.24 -22.11 7.22
C LYS A 146 -10.02 -21.20 8.17
N VAL A 147 -9.47 -20.01 8.47
CA VAL A 147 -10.15 -19.03 9.34
C VAL A 147 -11.49 -18.62 8.74
N VAL A 148 -11.53 -18.34 7.44
CA VAL A 148 -12.76 -17.95 6.74
C VAL A 148 -13.81 -19.07 6.81
N GLN A 149 -13.41 -20.33 6.63
CA GLN A 149 -14.32 -21.47 6.73
C GLN A 149 -14.86 -21.62 8.17
N GLN A 150 -14.02 -21.51 9.18
CA GLN A 150 -14.43 -21.53 10.57
C GLN A 150 -15.44 -20.42 10.92
N LEU A 151 -15.21 -19.22 10.41
CA LEU A 151 -16.17 -18.11 10.59
C LEU A 151 -17.54 -18.44 9.97
N LYS A 152 -17.57 -19.15 8.85
CA LYS A 152 -18.81 -19.63 8.21
C LYS A 152 -19.49 -20.69 9.06
N ASP A 153 -18.76 -21.73 9.44
CA ASP A 153 -19.29 -22.93 10.10
C ASP A 153 -19.90 -22.60 11.48
N HIS A 154 -19.36 -21.57 12.16
CA HIS A 154 -19.88 -21.10 13.45
C HIS A 154 -20.88 -19.93 13.33
N GLY A 155 -21.29 -19.57 12.10
CA GLY A 155 -22.28 -18.51 11.87
C GLY A 155 -21.79 -17.10 12.23
N LEU A 156 -20.46 -16.87 12.21
CA LEU A 156 -19.84 -15.59 12.54
C LEU A 156 -19.74 -14.64 11.34
N ALA A 157 -19.72 -15.19 10.13
CA ALA A 157 -19.49 -14.43 8.90
C ALA A 157 -20.68 -13.57 8.46
N GLN A 158 -21.89 -13.88 8.92
CA GLN A 158 -23.11 -13.17 8.56
C GLN A 158 -24.05 -13.10 9.79
N LYS A 159 -24.74 -11.98 9.95
CA LYS A 159 -25.78 -11.79 10.98
C LYS A 159 -26.81 -10.80 10.43
N GLU A 160 -28.08 -11.16 10.52
CA GLU A 160 -29.19 -10.29 10.08
C GLU A 160 -29.20 -8.97 10.87
N GLY A 161 -29.39 -7.85 10.18
CA GLY A 161 -29.43 -6.52 10.79
C GLY A 161 -28.08 -5.94 11.16
N SER A 162 -26.96 -6.62 10.87
CA SER A 162 -25.61 -6.13 11.13
C SER A 162 -24.66 -6.45 9.97
N TRP A 163 -23.54 -5.71 9.89
CA TRP A 163 -22.52 -6.01 8.92
C TRP A 163 -21.42 -6.89 9.53
N ARG A 164 -20.83 -7.74 8.70
CA ARG A 164 -19.67 -8.59 9.00
C ARG A 164 -18.67 -8.44 7.88
N ARG A 165 -17.43 -8.03 8.19
CA ARG A 165 -16.39 -7.70 7.21
C ARG A 165 -15.14 -8.53 7.41
N ALA A 166 -14.59 -9.04 6.31
CA ALA A 166 -13.30 -9.70 6.32
C ALA A 166 -12.21 -8.70 5.88
N VAL A 167 -11.14 -8.62 6.66
CA VAL A 167 -9.97 -7.80 6.34
C VAL A 167 -8.79 -8.75 6.11
N ILE A 168 -8.20 -8.70 4.92
CA ILE A 168 -7.18 -9.64 4.47
C ILE A 168 -5.90 -8.88 4.17
N GLU A 169 -4.81 -9.29 4.81
CA GLU A 169 -3.46 -8.78 4.53
C GLU A 169 -2.84 -9.42 3.30
N LYS A 170 -1.89 -8.71 2.68
CA LYS A 170 -1.05 -9.30 1.65
C LYS A 170 -0.16 -10.44 2.21
N PRO A 171 0.26 -11.39 1.37
CA PRO A 171 0.00 -11.52 -0.06
C PRO A 171 -1.36 -12.13 -0.40
N PHE A 172 -1.94 -11.69 -1.51
CA PHE A 172 -3.20 -12.21 -2.06
C PHE A 172 -2.90 -13.28 -3.10
N GLY A 173 -2.52 -14.46 -2.66
CA GLY A 173 -1.93 -15.50 -3.48
C GLY A 173 -0.44 -15.28 -3.75
N HIS A 174 0.17 -16.19 -4.51
CA HIS A 174 1.57 -16.13 -4.98
C HIS A 174 1.66 -16.22 -6.50
N ASP A 175 0.53 -16.48 -7.17
CA ASP A 175 0.26 -16.46 -8.60
C ASP A 175 -1.24 -16.22 -8.84
N LEU A 176 -1.65 -16.10 -10.09
CA LEU A 176 -3.05 -15.89 -10.47
C LEU A 176 -3.95 -17.00 -9.92
N LYS A 177 -3.55 -18.27 -10.10
CA LYS A 177 -4.36 -19.41 -9.70
C LYS A 177 -4.65 -19.42 -8.20
N SER A 178 -3.64 -19.22 -7.38
CA SER A 178 -3.81 -19.17 -5.92
C SER A 178 -4.59 -17.95 -5.46
N ALA A 179 -4.50 -16.83 -6.18
CA ALA A 179 -5.32 -15.64 -5.92
C ALA A 179 -6.81 -15.89 -6.24
N GLU A 180 -7.11 -16.55 -7.37
CA GLU A 180 -8.47 -16.94 -7.73
C GLU A 180 -9.07 -17.94 -6.72
N GLU A 181 -8.27 -18.94 -6.29
CA GLU A 181 -8.67 -19.90 -5.26
C GLU A 181 -8.99 -19.22 -3.93
N LEU A 182 -8.14 -18.30 -3.48
CA LEU A 182 -8.37 -17.49 -2.27
C LEU A 182 -9.64 -16.65 -2.41
N ASN A 183 -9.80 -15.96 -3.53
CA ASN A 183 -10.97 -15.13 -3.81
C ASN A 183 -12.26 -15.94 -3.79
N LYS A 184 -12.24 -17.13 -4.37
CA LYS A 184 -13.39 -18.06 -4.37
C LYS A 184 -13.80 -18.43 -2.94
N VAL A 185 -12.87 -18.91 -2.13
CA VAL A 185 -13.14 -19.31 -0.74
C VAL A 185 -13.70 -18.13 0.07
N VAL A 186 -13.10 -16.97 -0.04
CA VAL A 186 -13.53 -15.78 0.72
C VAL A 186 -14.93 -15.31 0.28
N HIS A 187 -15.20 -15.32 -1.03
CA HIS A 187 -16.49 -14.84 -1.55
C HIS A 187 -17.64 -15.86 -1.39
N GLU A 188 -17.34 -17.14 -1.13
CA GLU A 188 -18.35 -18.12 -0.71
C GLU A 188 -18.88 -17.86 0.71
N VAL A 189 -18.14 -17.06 1.50
CA VAL A 189 -18.43 -16.79 2.90
C VAL A 189 -18.86 -15.34 3.13
N PHE A 190 -18.14 -14.39 2.56
CA PHE A 190 -18.41 -12.96 2.70
C PHE A 190 -18.89 -12.35 1.38
N PRO A 191 -19.91 -11.47 1.40
CA PRO A 191 -20.26 -10.67 0.22
C PRO A 191 -19.04 -9.88 -0.29
N ARG A 192 -18.94 -9.73 -1.61
CA ARG A 192 -17.77 -9.07 -2.25
C ARG A 192 -17.51 -7.66 -1.74
N ASP A 193 -18.55 -6.92 -1.39
CA ASP A 193 -18.46 -5.56 -0.87
C ASP A 193 -18.05 -5.50 0.61
N GLU A 194 -18.07 -6.65 1.32
CA GLU A 194 -17.67 -6.77 2.72
C GLU A 194 -16.28 -7.40 2.88
N VAL A 195 -15.49 -7.50 1.79
CA VAL A 195 -14.11 -7.99 1.80
C VAL A 195 -13.15 -6.85 1.49
N PHE A 196 -12.28 -6.55 2.46
CA PHE A 196 -11.31 -5.47 2.45
C PHE A 196 -9.88 -6.03 2.37
N ARG A 197 -9.23 -5.84 1.23
CA ARG A 197 -7.83 -6.27 1.02
C ARG A 197 -6.90 -5.11 1.36
N ILE A 198 -5.96 -5.34 2.25
CA ILE A 198 -5.04 -4.28 2.72
C ILE A 198 -3.89 -4.10 1.74
N ASP A 199 -3.87 -2.94 1.10
CA ASP A 199 -2.66 -2.35 0.54
C ASP A 199 -2.38 -1.05 1.28
N HIS A 200 -1.44 -1.07 2.23
CA HIS A 200 -1.18 0.06 3.11
C HIS A 200 -0.67 1.32 2.37
N TYR A 201 -0.17 1.18 1.13
CA TYR A 201 0.19 2.34 0.31
C TYR A 201 -1.03 3.16 -0.10
N LEU A 202 -2.17 2.53 -0.35
CA LEU A 202 -3.40 3.24 -0.67
C LEU A 202 -3.94 4.05 0.52
N GLY A 203 -3.58 3.68 1.74
CA GLY A 203 -3.90 4.44 2.95
C GLY A 203 -3.06 5.70 3.17
N LYS A 204 -1.99 5.93 2.37
CA LYS A 204 -1.15 7.12 2.49
C LYS A 204 -1.80 8.34 1.87
N GLU A 205 -1.79 9.47 2.58
CA GLU A 205 -2.34 10.75 2.10
C GLU A 205 -1.72 11.18 0.76
N THR A 206 -0.42 11.00 0.59
CA THR A 206 0.29 11.33 -0.66
C THR A 206 -0.13 10.48 -1.85
N VAL A 207 -0.54 9.23 -1.63
CA VAL A 207 -1.10 8.38 -2.69
C VAL A 207 -2.50 8.85 -3.07
N GLN A 208 -3.33 9.19 -2.09
CA GLN A 208 -4.66 9.77 -2.35
C GLN A 208 -4.56 11.13 -3.04
N ASN A 209 -3.51 11.89 -2.72
CA ASN A 209 -3.27 13.18 -3.37
C ASN A 209 -3.01 13.09 -4.88
N ILE A 210 -2.62 11.95 -5.41
CA ILE A 210 -2.50 11.76 -6.87
C ILE A 210 -3.83 12.15 -7.55
N LEU A 211 -4.95 11.72 -6.97
CA LEU A 211 -6.28 12.00 -7.49
C LEU A 211 -6.63 13.50 -7.36
N ALA A 212 -6.33 14.11 -6.22
CA ALA A 212 -6.55 15.53 -6.01
C ALA A 212 -5.67 16.38 -6.94
N LEU A 213 -4.38 16.03 -7.07
CA LEU A 213 -3.44 16.70 -7.96
C LEU A 213 -3.94 16.68 -9.41
N ARG A 214 -4.40 15.52 -9.88
CA ARG A 214 -4.86 15.36 -11.25
C ARG A 214 -6.22 16.03 -11.49
N PHE A 215 -7.21 15.74 -10.66
CA PHE A 215 -8.62 16.03 -10.97
C PHE A 215 -9.17 17.30 -10.34
N ALA A 216 -8.45 17.90 -9.37
CA ALA A 216 -8.83 19.20 -8.83
C ALA A 216 -8.11 20.38 -9.50
N ASN A 217 -7.13 20.12 -10.40
CA ASN A 217 -6.27 21.15 -10.98
C ASN A 217 -6.32 21.12 -12.51
N THR A 218 -6.96 22.12 -13.09
CA THR A 218 -7.10 22.28 -14.55
C THR A 218 -5.77 22.34 -15.29
N MET A 219 -4.68 22.72 -14.63
CA MET A 219 -3.36 22.83 -15.26
C MET A 219 -2.68 21.49 -15.55
N PHE A 220 -3.02 20.42 -14.85
CA PHE A 220 -2.33 19.13 -14.99
C PHE A 220 -3.07 18.14 -15.92
N GLU A 221 -4.37 17.97 -15.78
CA GLU A 221 -5.10 16.96 -16.54
C GLU A 221 -4.98 17.09 -18.08
N PRO A 222 -5.01 18.30 -18.69
CA PRO A 222 -4.84 18.44 -20.14
C PRO A 222 -3.49 17.95 -20.68
N ILE A 223 -2.44 17.97 -19.87
CA ILE A 223 -1.10 17.53 -20.27
C ILE A 223 -0.78 16.10 -19.81
N TRP A 224 -1.72 15.43 -19.12
CA TRP A 224 -1.54 14.10 -18.52
C TRP A 224 -1.87 12.98 -19.52
N ASN A 225 -1.20 12.98 -20.67
CA ASN A 225 -1.44 12.05 -21.76
C ASN A 225 -0.25 11.95 -22.72
N ARG A 226 -0.33 10.98 -23.65
CA ARG A 226 0.68 10.70 -24.67
C ARG A 226 1.15 11.89 -25.54
N SER A 227 0.36 12.94 -25.63
CA SER A 227 0.75 14.12 -26.43
C SER A 227 1.87 14.90 -25.76
N TYR A 228 1.92 14.89 -24.43
CA TYR A 228 2.87 15.69 -23.63
C TYR A 228 3.83 14.83 -22.81
N VAL A 229 3.39 13.68 -22.31
CA VAL A 229 4.22 12.79 -21.50
C VAL A 229 5.14 11.96 -22.40
N ASP A 230 6.43 11.93 -22.06
CA ASP A 230 7.43 11.08 -22.70
C ASP A 230 7.46 9.70 -22.08
N HIS A 231 7.53 9.61 -20.76
CA HIS A 231 7.48 8.36 -20.00
C HIS A 231 7.09 8.62 -18.54
N VAL A 232 6.77 7.53 -17.84
CA VAL A 232 6.51 7.55 -16.40
C VAL A 232 7.47 6.58 -15.71
N GLN A 233 8.04 6.98 -14.55
CA GLN A 233 8.85 6.12 -13.71
C GLN A 233 8.20 6.00 -12.33
N ILE A 234 8.01 4.78 -11.84
CA ILE A 234 7.50 4.51 -10.50
C ILE A 234 8.57 3.72 -9.75
N THR A 235 9.15 4.33 -8.74
CA THR A 235 10.24 3.76 -7.94
C THR A 235 9.78 3.53 -6.51
N MET A 236 10.02 2.32 -5.99
CA MET A 236 9.94 2.00 -4.58
C MET A 236 11.25 1.34 -4.15
N ALA A 237 12.13 2.11 -3.52
CA ALA A 237 13.44 1.68 -3.09
C ALA A 237 13.51 1.56 -1.56
N GLU A 238 14.15 0.50 -1.10
CA GLU A 238 14.46 0.27 0.31
C GLU A 238 15.98 0.21 0.52
N ASP A 239 16.48 0.89 1.54
CA ASP A 239 17.89 0.90 1.93
C ASP A 239 18.26 -0.24 2.89
N ILE A 240 17.28 -1.01 3.35
CA ILE A 240 17.43 -2.16 4.22
C ILE A 240 17.44 -3.49 3.43
N GLY A 241 18.04 -4.53 4.04
CA GLY A 241 17.96 -5.91 3.54
C GLY A 241 16.69 -6.63 3.98
N ILE A 242 16.75 -7.96 4.02
CA ILE A 242 15.57 -8.79 4.40
C ILE A 242 15.29 -8.80 5.92
N GLY A 243 16.25 -8.34 6.75
CA GLY A 243 16.06 -8.11 8.18
C GLY A 243 15.62 -9.33 8.98
N GLY A 244 16.25 -10.48 8.76
CA GLY A 244 15.95 -11.72 9.49
C GLY A 244 14.65 -12.42 9.03
N ARG A 245 14.02 -11.97 7.94
CA ARG A 245 12.78 -12.55 7.38
C ARG A 245 13.04 -13.52 6.23
N ALA A 246 14.15 -14.26 6.26
CA ALA A 246 14.53 -15.20 5.21
C ALA A 246 13.41 -16.19 4.87
N GLY A 247 12.82 -16.82 5.87
CA GLY A 247 11.74 -17.81 5.66
C GLY A 247 10.43 -17.26 5.08
N TYR A 248 10.28 -15.93 5.05
CA TYR A 248 9.17 -15.27 4.36
C TYR A 248 9.59 -14.81 2.97
N TYR A 249 10.76 -14.18 2.85
CA TYR A 249 11.18 -13.47 1.65
C TYR A 249 11.72 -14.39 0.56
N ASP A 250 12.45 -15.45 0.97
CA ASP A 250 12.99 -16.42 0.00
C ASP A 250 11.85 -17.19 -0.68
N GLY A 251 11.87 -17.16 -2.01
CA GLY A 251 10.79 -17.69 -2.85
C GLY A 251 9.65 -16.69 -3.18
N ILE A 252 9.58 -15.52 -2.50
CA ILE A 252 8.64 -14.45 -2.87
C ILE A 252 9.30 -13.48 -3.84
N GLY A 253 10.38 -12.84 -3.44
CA GLY A 253 11.12 -11.87 -4.24
C GLY A 253 10.51 -10.47 -4.30
N ALA A 254 11.27 -9.53 -4.85
CA ALA A 254 10.92 -8.11 -4.90
C ALA A 254 9.71 -7.85 -5.81
N ALA A 255 9.59 -8.60 -6.91
CA ALA A 255 8.50 -8.39 -7.85
C ALA A 255 7.14 -8.77 -7.24
N ARG A 256 7.02 -9.94 -6.64
CA ARG A 256 5.79 -10.37 -5.95
C ARG A 256 5.51 -9.54 -4.70
N ASP A 257 6.55 -9.19 -3.93
CA ASP A 257 6.37 -8.44 -2.68
C ASP A 257 5.89 -7.00 -2.92
N VAL A 258 6.29 -6.36 -4.04
CA VAL A 258 6.10 -4.92 -4.26
C VAL A 258 5.44 -4.57 -5.59
N ILE A 259 5.87 -5.15 -6.72
CA ILE A 259 5.33 -4.76 -8.04
C ILE A 259 3.88 -5.21 -8.18
N GLN A 260 3.60 -6.47 -7.86
CA GLN A 260 2.28 -7.10 -8.00
C GLN A 260 1.15 -6.31 -7.30
N ASN A 261 1.48 -5.61 -6.25
CA ASN A 261 0.53 -4.89 -5.40
C ASN A 261 0.77 -3.36 -5.49
N HIS A 262 1.64 -2.83 -4.67
CA HIS A 262 1.84 -1.40 -4.50
C HIS A 262 2.13 -0.65 -5.80
N LEU A 263 3.09 -1.14 -6.63
CA LEU A 263 3.47 -0.40 -7.84
C LEU A 263 2.40 -0.46 -8.93
N LEU A 264 1.71 -1.59 -9.10
CA LEU A 264 0.60 -1.68 -10.05
C LEU A 264 -0.63 -0.85 -9.59
N GLN A 265 -0.85 -0.70 -8.27
CA GLN A 265 -1.86 0.23 -7.75
C GLN A 265 -1.47 1.69 -8.02
N LEU A 266 -0.19 2.06 -7.78
CA LEU A 266 0.30 3.41 -8.09
C LEU A 266 0.23 3.69 -9.60
N LEU A 267 0.57 2.71 -10.44
CA LEU A 267 0.40 2.81 -11.90
C LEU A 267 -1.06 3.06 -12.27
N ALA A 268 -1.98 2.28 -11.70
CA ALA A 268 -3.41 2.42 -11.99
C ALA A 268 -3.94 3.81 -11.61
N LEU A 269 -3.60 4.33 -10.43
CA LEU A 269 -3.99 5.68 -9.98
C LEU A 269 -3.36 6.79 -10.84
N THR A 270 -2.12 6.57 -11.29
CA THR A 270 -1.42 7.53 -12.15
C THR A 270 -2.01 7.58 -13.56
N ALA A 271 -2.45 6.45 -14.08
CA ALA A 271 -2.85 6.30 -15.48
C ALA A 271 -4.35 6.31 -15.74
N MET A 272 -5.21 6.18 -14.70
CA MET A 272 -6.66 6.09 -14.85
C MET A 272 -7.28 7.36 -15.45
N GLU A 273 -8.46 7.23 -16.04
CA GLU A 273 -9.30 8.35 -16.43
C GLU A 273 -9.97 8.98 -15.19
N GLU A 274 -10.44 10.21 -15.35
CA GLU A 274 -11.22 10.87 -14.31
C GLU A 274 -12.50 10.06 -14.01
N PRO A 275 -12.70 9.62 -12.75
CA PRO A 275 -13.92 8.88 -12.43
C PRO A 275 -15.12 9.81 -12.37
N GLY A 276 -16.29 9.33 -12.78
CA GLY A 276 -17.53 10.11 -12.73
C GLY A 276 -17.97 10.52 -11.31
N SER A 277 -17.37 9.90 -10.28
CA SER A 277 -17.52 10.24 -8.86
C SER A 277 -16.43 9.56 -8.03
N PHE A 278 -16.16 10.06 -6.83
CA PHE A 278 -15.26 9.39 -5.89
C PHE A 278 -15.95 8.25 -5.08
N HIS A 279 -16.92 7.60 -5.67
CA HIS A 279 -17.52 6.39 -5.10
C HIS A 279 -16.63 5.16 -5.42
N PRO A 280 -16.49 4.17 -4.50
CA PRO A 280 -15.60 3.01 -4.70
C PRO A 280 -15.76 2.30 -6.04
N LYS A 281 -17.01 2.08 -6.48
CA LYS A 281 -17.28 1.40 -7.77
C LYS A 281 -16.75 2.18 -8.97
N ALA A 282 -16.82 3.51 -8.95
CA ALA A 282 -16.34 4.35 -10.05
C ALA A 282 -14.82 4.37 -10.11
N LEU A 283 -14.14 4.51 -8.94
CA LEU A 283 -12.69 4.44 -8.85
C LEU A 283 -12.14 3.09 -9.32
N VAL A 284 -12.72 2.00 -8.86
CA VAL A 284 -12.33 0.64 -9.26
C VAL A 284 -12.52 0.44 -10.76
N ALA A 285 -13.62 0.92 -11.33
CA ALA A 285 -13.87 0.80 -12.77
C ALA A 285 -12.77 1.46 -13.61
N GLU A 286 -12.30 2.64 -13.24
CA GLU A 286 -11.23 3.33 -13.96
C GLU A 286 -9.88 2.63 -13.77
N LYS A 287 -9.56 2.13 -12.57
CA LYS A 287 -8.34 1.34 -12.34
C LYS A 287 -8.33 0.04 -13.14
N LEU A 288 -9.46 -0.67 -13.18
CA LEU A 288 -9.60 -1.90 -13.97
C LEU A 288 -9.37 -1.66 -15.47
N LYS A 289 -9.86 -0.56 -16.02
CA LYS A 289 -9.59 -0.20 -17.44
C LYS A 289 -8.09 -0.06 -17.71
N VAL A 290 -7.35 0.54 -16.77
CA VAL A 290 -5.89 0.66 -16.89
C VAL A 290 -5.22 -0.71 -16.84
N LEU A 291 -5.49 -1.50 -15.79
CA LEU A 291 -4.83 -2.80 -15.60
C LEU A 291 -5.15 -3.78 -16.74
N THR A 292 -6.37 -3.73 -17.28
CA THR A 292 -6.75 -4.54 -18.45
C THR A 292 -6.03 -4.09 -19.73
N ALA A 293 -5.68 -2.80 -19.84
CA ALA A 293 -5.00 -2.25 -21.00
C ALA A 293 -3.45 -2.36 -20.91
N VAL A 294 -2.91 -2.88 -19.80
CA VAL A 294 -1.47 -3.13 -19.68
C VAL A 294 -1.08 -4.25 -20.62
N GLU A 295 -0.08 -3.99 -21.45
CA GLU A 295 0.54 -4.96 -22.34
C GLU A 295 2.00 -5.17 -21.96
N LEU A 296 2.40 -6.44 -21.99
CA LEU A 296 3.80 -6.83 -21.82
C LEU A 296 4.52 -6.68 -23.17
N PRO A 297 5.77 -6.21 -23.17
CA PRO A 297 6.57 -6.19 -24.38
C PRO A 297 6.86 -7.61 -24.87
N GLU A 298 6.95 -7.79 -26.20
CA GLU A 298 7.24 -9.10 -26.82
C GLU A 298 8.54 -9.74 -26.31
N ASP A 299 9.59 -8.93 -26.12
CA ASP A 299 10.90 -9.37 -25.62
C ASP A 299 11.06 -9.03 -24.14
N LEU A 300 10.61 -9.93 -23.26
CA LEU A 300 10.74 -9.76 -21.80
C LEU A 300 12.21 -9.66 -21.36
N GLY A 301 13.14 -10.30 -22.08
CA GLY A 301 14.57 -10.25 -21.75
C GLY A 301 15.20 -8.87 -21.93
N LYS A 302 14.66 -8.04 -22.81
CA LYS A 302 15.11 -6.65 -22.98
C LYS A 302 14.39 -5.66 -22.10
N HIS A 303 13.21 -6.00 -21.61
CA HIS A 303 12.30 -5.06 -20.97
C HIS A 303 11.98 -5.39 -19.52
N THR A 304 12.63 -6.44 -18.98
CA THR A 304 12.54 -6.81 -17.58
C THR A 304 13.92 -7.18 -17.03
N VAL A 305 14.15 -6.82 -15.77
CA VAL A 305 15.42 -7.09 -15.08
C VAL A 305 15.12 -7.54 -13.67
N ARG A 306 15.76 -8.64 -13.23
CA ARG A 306 15.80 -9.03 -11.81
C ARG A 306 17.23 -9.04 -11.29
N GLY A 307 17.39 -8.73 -10.01
CA GLY A 307 18.73 -8.66 -9.40
C GLY A 307 18.75 -9.17 -7.97
N GLN A 308 19.97 -9.42 -7.48
CA GLN A 308 20.27 -9.73 -6.09
C GLN A 308 21.38 -8.82 -5.59
N TYR A 309 21.25 -8.26 -4.36
CA TYR A 309 22.32 -7.46 -3.79
C TYR A 309 23.49 -8.34 -3.36
N SER A 310 24.69 -7.88 -3.67
CA SER A 310 25.95 -8.45 -3.21
C SER A 310 26.54 -7.63 -2.05
N ALA A 311 27.47 -8.24 -1.32
CA ALA A 311 28.16 -7.58 -0.22
C ALA A 311 28.84 -6.28 -0.68
N ALA A 312 28.68 -5.21 0.11
CA ALA A 312 29.31 -3.92 -0.15
C ALA A 312 29.33 -3.05 1.12
N TRP A 313 29.77 -1.79 0.98
CA TRP A 313 29.65 -0.77 2.01
C TRP A 313 28.39 0.06 1.79
N GLN A 314 27.57 0.19 2.83
CA GLN A 314 26.34 1.00 2.80
C GLN A 314 26.22 1.80 4.11
N GLY A 315 26.05 3.11 4.02
CA GLY A 315 25.95 3.96 5.21
C GLY A 315 27.18 3.94 6.13
N GLY A 316 28.36 3.60 5.59
CA GLY A 316 29.59 3.49 6.36
C GLY A 316 29.84 2.13 7.02
N GLU A 317 28.94 1.17 6.82
CA GLU A 317 29.02 -0.18 7.36
C GLU A 317 29.17 -1.22 6.25
N LYS A 318 29.90 -2.30 6.53
CA LYS A 318 29.98 -3.46 5.62
C LYS A 318 28.71 -4.30 5.79
N VAL A 319 27.98 -4.53 4.71
CA VAL A 319 26.80 -5.37 4.69
C VAL A 319 27.02 -6.62 3.84
N VAL A 320 26.39 -7.71 4.23
CA VAL A 320 26.47 -8.99 3.52
C VAL A 320 25.61 -8.97 2.25
N GLY A 321 25.93 -9.86 1.32
CA GLY A 321 25.10 -10.11 0.15
C GLY A 321 23.87 -10.95 0.49
N TYR A 322 22.87 -10.95 -0.41
CA TYR A 322 21.61 -11.69 -0.19
C TYR A 322 21.84 -13.19 0.09
N LEU A 323 22.72 -13.82 -0.68
CA LEU A 323 23.03 -15.25 -0.52
C LEU A 323 23.89 -15.56 0.72
N GLU A 324 24.37 -14.52 1.43
CA GLU A 324 25.12 -14.61 2.67
C GLU A 324 24.25 -14.29 3.90
N GLU A 325 22.99 -13.88 3.71
CA GLU A 325 22.06 -13.61 4.80
C GLU A 325 21.64 -14.92 5.50
N ASP A 326 21.47 -14.85 6.82
CA ASP A 326 21.09 -16.02 7.63
C ASP A 326 19.75 -16.61 7.16
N GLY A 327 19.73 -17.93 6.92
CA GLY A 327 18.55 -18.68 6.52
C GLY A 327 18.23 -18.63 5.02
N ILE A 328 19.09 -18.03 4.19
CA ILE A 328 18.95 -18.04 2.73
C ILE A 328 19.73 -19.22 2.13
N ASP A 329 19.11 -19.94 1.19
CA ASP A 329 19.82 -20.95 0.38
C ASP A 329 20.88 -20.26 -0.48
N PRO A 330 22.18 -20.64 -0.39
CA PRO A 330 23.24 -20.08 -1.26
C PRO A 330 22.98 -20.25 -2.77
N LYS A 331 22.04 -21.08 -3.16
CA LYS A 331 21.60 -21.29 -4.55
C LYS A 331 20.31 -20.56 -4.89
N SER A 332 19.74 -19.80 -3.96
CA SER A 332 18.50 -19.08 -4.18
C SER A 332 18.56 -18.18 -5.41
N LYS A 333 17.49 -18.19 -6.19
CA LYS A 333 17.30 -17.30 -7.34
C LYS A 333 16.28 -16.20 -7.06
N THR A 334 15.87 -16.06 -5.82
CA THR A 334 14.88 -15.03 -5.41
C THR A 334 15.46 -13.65 -5.66
N ASP A 335 14.71 -12.83 -6.36
CA ASP A 335 15.09 -11.46 -6.66
C ASP A 335 14.95 -10.53 -5.43
N THR A 336 15.94 -9.68 -5.26
CA THR A 336 15.88 -8.57 -4.30
C THR A 336 15.76 -7.20 -4.98
N TYR A 337 15.76 -7.23 -6.31
CA TYR A 337 15.53 -6.10 -7.21
C TYR A 337 14.73 -6.57 -8.42
N ALA A 338 13.76 -5.77 -8.82
CA ALA A 338 13.03 -5.98 -10.05
C ALA A 338 12.80 -4.64 -10.76
N ALA A 339 12.98 -4.63 -12.08
CA ALA A 339 12.59 -3.51 -12.93
C ALA A 339 11.85 -4.05 -14.16
N ILE A 340 10.73 -3.43 -14.51
CA ILE A 340 9.92 -3.81 -15.66
C ILE A 340 9.49 -2.58 -16.45
N ARG A 341 9.45 -2.70 -17.77
CA ARG A 341 8.86 -1.75 -18.69
C ARG A 341 7.49 -2.28 -19.13
N LEU A 342 6.46 -1.49 -18.94
CA LEU A 342 5.09 -1.80 -19.34
C LEU A 342 4.58 -0.77 -20.34
N GLU A 343 3.60 -1.15 -21.13
CA GLU A 343 2.83 -0.26 -22.00
C GLU A 343 1.35 -0.32 -21.60
N ILE A 344 0.63 0.79 -21.78
CA ILE A 344 -0.80 0.84 -21.56
C ILE A 344 -1.46 1.15 -22.90
N ASN A 345 -2.07 0.13 -23.50
CA ASN A 345 -2.63 0.21 -24.82
C ASN A 345 -4.05 0.84 -24.81
N ASN A 346 -4.08 2.14 -24.55
CA ASN A 346 -5.28 2.94 -24.66
C ASN A 346 -4.98 4.29 -25.31
N ARG A 347 -6.03 5.06 -25.61
CA ARG A 347 -5.90 6.34 -26.33
C ARG A 347 -5.06 7.36 -25.55
N ARG A 348 -5.11 7.34 -24.23
CA ARG A 348 -4.35 8.26 -23.37
C ARG A 348 -2.85 7.96 -23.37
N TRP A 349 -2.46 6.68 -23.35
CA TRP A 349 -1.10 6.28 -23.04
C TRP A 349 -0.36 5.51 -24.13
N ALA A 350 -1.02 5.11 -25.23
CA ALA A 350 -0.36 4.32 -26.28
C ALA A 350 0.96 4.97 -26.75
N GLY A 351 2.05 4.21 -26.64
CA GLY A 351 3.41 4.64 -26.96
C GLY A 351 4.14 5.41 -25.85
N VAL A 352 3.56 5.53 -24.64
CA VAL A 352 4.23 6.07 -23.45
C VAL A 352 4.65 4.89 -22.56
N PRO A 353 5.94 4.60 -22.39
CA PRO A 353 6.39 3.53 -21.52
C PRO A 353 6.25 3.92 -20.04
N PHE A 354 5.87 2.93 -19.23
CA PHE A 354 5.86 2.99 -17.77
C PHE A 354 6.97 2.09 -17.25
N TYR A 355 7.94 2.67 -16.56
CA TYR A 355 9.05 1.95 -15.95
C TYR A 355 8.80 1.82 -14.46
N LEU A 356 8.68 0.60 -13.97
CA LEU A 356 8.50 0.28 -12.56
C LEU A 356 9.78 -0.35 -12.04
N ARG A 357 10.28 0.09 -10.89
CA ARG A 357 11.38 -0.58 -10.19
C ARG A 357 11.18 -0.62 -8.69
N THR A 358 11.66 -1.69 -8.11
CA THR A 358 11.78 -1.86 -6.67
C THR A 358 13.06 -2.61 -6.32
N GLY A 359 13.53 -2.47 -5.10
CA GLY A 359 14.66 -3.28 -4.62
C GLY A 359 15.04 -2.97 -3.19
N LYS A 360 15.77 -3.92 -2.60
CA LYS A 360 16.37 -3.83 -1.26
C LYS A 360 17.84 -3.43 -1.34
N ARG A 361 18.40 -2.91 -0.25
CA ARG A 361 19.78 -2.42 -0.21
C ARG A 361 20.10 -1.41 -1.31
N LEU A 362 19.11 -0.62 -1.74
CA LEU A 362 19.33 0.48 -2.67
C LEU A 362 19.91 1.70 -1.97
N GLY A 363 20.31 2.72 -2.72
CA GLY A 363 21.05 3.88 -2.22
C GLY A 363 20.35 4.67 -1.12
N ARG A 364 19.02 4.70 -1.12
CA ARG A 364 18.19 5.27 -0.06
C ARG A 364 16.77 4.73 -0.11
N ARG A 365 16.05 4.83 1.00
CA ARG A 365 14.61 4.57 1.05
C ARG A 365 13.85 5.70 0.38
N VAL A 366 13.07 5.37 -0.67
CA VAL A 366 12.23 6.35 -1.37
C VAL A 366 11.09 5.66 -2.13
N THR A 367 9.92 6.29 -2.14
CA THR A 367 8.85 5.95 -3.07
C THR A 367 8.42 7.22 -3.79
N GLU A 368 8.51 7.21 -5.12
CA GLU A 368 8.12 8.36 -5.95
C GLU A 368 7.53 7.92 -7.30
N ILE A 369 6.72 8.80 -7.86
CA ILE A 369 6.20 8.71 -9.23
C ILE A 369 6.73 9.93 -9.98
N ALA A 370 7.50 9.71 -11.05
CA ALA A 370 8.01 10.75 -11.90
C ALA A 370 7.32 10.71 -13.26
N VAL A 371 6.54 11.73 -13.58
CA VAL A 371 5.98 11.96 -14.91
C VAL A 371 6.91 12.89 -15.65
N VAL A 372 7.59 12.38 -16.66
CA VAL A 372 8.57 13.12 -17.46
C VAL A 372 7.90 13.54 -18.76
N PHE A 373 7.95 14.83 -19.04
CA PHE A 373 7.32 15.40 -20.22
C PHE A 373 8.26 15.41 -21.43
N LYS A 374 7.68 15.40 -22.61
CA LYS A 374 8.44 15.55 -23.87
C LYS A 374 9.20 16.87 -23.89
N ARG A 375 10.34 16.87 -24.55
CA ARG A 375 11.06 18.11 -24.81
C ARG A 375 10.21 19.03 -25.68
N ALA A 376 10.36 20.35 -25.48
CA ALA A 376 9.77 21.30 -26.38
C ALA A 376 10.24 21.02 -27.83
N PRO A 377 9.34 20.96 -28.82
CA PRO A 377 9.69 20.59 -30.18
C PRO A 377 10.62 21.61 -30.86
N TYR A 378 10.62 22.82 -30.36
CA TYR A 378 11.46 23.91 -30.80
C TYR A 378 11.78 24.83 -29.62
N LEU A 379 13.04 25.28 -29.54
CA LEU A 379 13.51 26.28 -28.58
C LEU A 379 14.03 27.49 -29.36
N PRO A 380 13.47 28.69 -29.19
CA PRO A 380 13.89 29.91 -29.91
C PRO A 380 15.18 30.55 -29.34
N PHE A 381 15.95 29.78 -28.59
CA PHE A 381 17.20 30.20 -27.94
C PHE A 381 18.40 29.71 -28.71
N GLU A 382 19.55 30.40 -28.58
CA GLU A 382 20.81 29.87 -29.07
C GLU A 382 21.15 28.52 -28.42
N SER A 383 21.77 27.62 -29.15
CA SER A 383 22.04 26.24 -28.68
C SER A 383 22.81 26.19 -27.36
N GLY A 384 23.80 27.09 -27.17
CA GLY A 384 24.55 27.19 -25.91
C GLY A 384 23.72 27.72 -24.72
N ALA A 385 22.63 28.45 -24.99
CA ALA A 385 21.78 29.00 -23.94
C ALA A 385 20.89 27.98 -23.23
N THR A 386 20.70 26.78 -23.81
CA THR A 386 19.83 25.71 -23.33
C THR A 386 20.54 24.37 -23.18
N GLU A 387 21.88 24.37 -23.18
CA GLU A 387 22.70 23.15 -23.13
C GLU A 387 22.43 22.32 -21.87
N GLU A 388 22.20 22.98 -20.72
CA GLU A 388 21.89 22.33 -19.44
C GLU A 388 20.39 22.08 -19.20
N LEU A 389 19.53 22.41 -20.18
CA LEU A 389 18.09 22.24 -20.02
C LEU A 389 17.66 20.81 -20.18
N GLY A 390 17.14 20.23 -19.11
CA GLY A 390 16.54 18.89 -19.09
C GLY A 390 15.09 18.86 -19.55
N GLN A 391 14.46 17.68 -19.44
CA GLN A 391 13.02 17.55 -19.65
C GLN A 391 12.26 18.07 -18.42
N ASN A 392 11.13 18.71 -18.65
CA ASN A 392 10.21 19.04 -17.57
C ASN A 392 9.73 17.75 -16.90
N ALA A 393 9.55 17.79 -15.60
CA ALA A 393 9.06 16.62 -14.84
C ALA A 393 8.19 17.05 -13.66
N LEU A 394 7.16 16.27 -13.40
CA LEU A 394 6.39 16.35 -12.18
C LEU A 394 6.67 15.09 -11.38
N VAL A 395 7.16 15.25 -10.15
CA VAL A 395 7.53 14.14 -9.26
C VAL A 395 6.63 14.16 -8.02
N ILE A 396 5.85 13.12 -7.85
CA ILE A 396 5.03 12.88 -6.65
C ILE A 396 5.88 12.05 -5.69
N ARG A 397 6.28 12.65 -4.59
CA ARG A 397 7.07 12.02 -3.53
C ARG A 397 6.11 11.42 -2.49
N VAL A 398 6.08 10.09 -2.42
CA VAL A 398 5.18 9.36 -1.51
C VAL A 398 5.82 9.17 -0.13
N GLN A 399 7.13 8.93 -0.08
CA GLN A 399 7.94 8.83 1.14
C GLN A 399 9.44 8.93 0.82
N PRO A 400 10.31 9.33 1.77
CA PRO A 400 9.99 9.79 3.14
C PRO A 400 9.50 11.24 3.17
N ASP A 401 9.93 12.06 2.20
CA ASP A 401 9.67 13.49 2.13
C ASP A 401 8.42 13.73 1.27
N GLU A 402 7.26 13.69 1.91
CA GLU A 402 5.97 13.75 1.27
C GLU A 402 5.72 15.10 0.55
N GLY A 403 5.39 15.05 -0.76
CA GLY A 403 5.16 16.28 -1.52
C GLY A 403 5.13 16.09 -3.02
N VAL A 404 5.20 17.23 -3.72
CA VAL A 404 5.25 17.30 -5.19
C VAL A 404 6.35 18.26 -5.61
N THR A 405 7.20 17.83 -6.55
CA THR A 405 8.25 18.66 -7.15
C THR A 405 7.94 18.85 -8.64
N VAL A 406 7.96 20.08 -9.12
CA VAL A 406 7.88 20.39 -10.56
C VAL A 406 9.23 20.93 -11.00
N ARG A 407 9.86 20.29 -12.01
CA ARG A 407 11.09 20.73 -12.66
C ARG A 407 10.78 21.39 -13.98
N PHE A 408 11.30 22.59 -14.19
CA PHE A 408 11.10 23.38 -15.40
C PHE A 408 12.28 24.34 -15.67
N GLY A 409 12.38 24.84 -16.89
CA GLY A 409 13.43 25.78 -17.27
C GLY A 409 13.14 27.20 -16.80
N SER A 410 14.15 27.88 -16.27
CA SER A 410 14.09 29.32 -15.92
C SER A 410 15.34 30.05 -16.38
N LYS A 411 15.16 31.34 -16.73
CA LYS A 411 16.29 32.20 -17.11
C LYS A 411 17.23 32.43 -15.94
N VAL A 412 18.51 32.20 -16.15
CA VAL A 412 19.56 32.55 -15.17
C VAL A 412 19.63 34.09 -15.04
N PRO A 413 19.73 34.67 -13.83
CA PRO A 413 19.94 36.10 -13.66
C PRO A 413 21.22 36.55 -14.34
N GLY A 414 21.14 37.66 -15.09
CA GLY A 414 22.27 38.22 -15.84
C GLY A 414 21.87 38.80 -17.19
N THR A 415 22.85 39.21 -17.97
CA THR A 415 22.68 39.89 -19.27
C THR A 415 22.48 38.90 -20.43
N SER A 416 22.91 37.66 -20.29
CA SER A 416 22.73 36.60 -21.28
C SER A 416 21.37 35.88 -21.14
N MET A 417 20.85 35.35 -22.24
CA MET A 417 19.65 34.51 -22.25
C MET A 417 20.04 33.04 -22.03
N GLU A 418 20.52 32.72 -20.84
CA GLU A 418 20.83 31.36 -20.43
C GLU A 418 19.64 30.78 -19.66
N VAL A 419 19.24 29.52 -19.96
CA VAL A 419 18.11 28.82 -19.32
C VAL A 419 18.62 27.56 -18.66
N ARG A 420 18.30 27.39 -17.38
CA ARG A 420 18.64 26.21 -16.59
C ARG A 420 17.40 25.60 -15.93
N ASP A 421 17.52 24.33 -15.54
CA ASP A 421 16.50 23.66 -14.73
C ASP A 421 16.40 24.29 -13.34
N VAL A 422 15.18 24.53 -12.91
CA VAL A 422 14.82 24.91 -11.54
C VAL A 422 13.71 23.99 -11.04
N THR A 423 13.52 23.93 -9.72
CA THR A 423 12.44 23.16 -9.09
C THR A 423 11.51 24.07 -8.31
N MET A 424 10.22 23.72 -8.35
CA MET A 424 9.21 24.23 -7.44
C MET A 424 8.73 23.08 -6.58
N ASP A 425 8.88 23.22 -5.27
CA ASP A 425 8.56 22.15 -4.31
C ASP A 425 7.35 22.52 -3.47
N PHE A 426 6.40 21.58 -3.39
CA PHE A 426 5.35 21.54 -2.39
C PHE A 426 5.67 20.43 -1.41
N ALA A 427 5.76 20.74 -0.12
CA ALA A 427 5.95 19.78 0.96
C ALA A 427 4.73 19.76 1.88
N TYR A 428 4.21 18.57 2.15
CA TYR A 428 3.01 18.40 3.01
C TYR A 428 3.24 18.96 4.42
N GLY A 429 4.36 18.59 5.06
CA GLY A 429 4.68 19.03 6.42
C GLY A 429 4.86 20.54 6.59
N GLU A 430 5.12 21.29 5.51
CA GLU A 430 5.22 22.75 5.53
C GLU A 430 3.89 23.45 5.23
N SER A 431 3.03 22.79 4.46
CA SER A 431 1.80 23.38 3.95
C SER A 431 0.56 23.08 4.81
N PHE A 432 0.59 21.98 5.56
CA PHE A 432 -0.49 21.55 6.45
C PHE A 432 0.04 21.40 7.87
N THR A 433 -0.68 21.93 8.84
CA THR A 433 -0.36 21.82 10.27
C THR A 433 -0.78 20.48 10.87
N GLU A 434 -1.73 19.80 10.21
CA GLU A 434 -2.19 18.49 10.63
C GLU A 434 -1.15 17.43 10.24
N SER A 435 -0.76 16.60 11.22
CA SER A 435 0.06 15.42 10.93
C SER A 435 -0.77 14.39 10.17
N SER A 436 -0.23 13.90 9.06
CA SER A 436 -0.86 12.79 8.32
C SER A 436 -1.09 11.59 9.25
N PRO A 437 -2.33 11.04 9.30
CA PRO A 437 -2.59 9.82 10.06
C PRO A 437 -1.73 8.67 9.51
N GLU A 438 -1.47 7.69 10.34
CA GLU A 438 -0.81 6.46 9.89
C GLU A 438 -1.73 5.69 8.95
N ALA A 439 -1.18 5.04 7.92
CA ALA A 439 -1.99 4.35 6.92
C ALA A 439 -2.99 3.35 7.51
N TYR A 440 -2.59 2.61 8.55
CA TYR A 440 -3.47 1.65 9.23
C TYR A 440 -4.59 2.32 10.04
N GLU A 441 -4.38 3.50 10.62
CA GLU A 441 -5.47 4.28 11.25
C GLU A 441 -6.56 4.54 10.21
N ARG A 442 -6.16 5.03 9.02
CA ARG A 442 -7.09 5.32 7.94
C ARG A 442 -7.81 4.07 7.44
N LEU A 443 -7.07 2.99 7.18
CA LEU A 443 -7.64 1.75 6.64
C LEU A 443 -8.58 1.07 7.64
N ILE A 444 -8.24 1.01 8.92
CA ILE A 444 -9.13 0.45 9.95
C ILE A 444 -10.43 1.27 10.03
N LEU A 445 -10.33 2.60 10.06
CA LEU A 445 -11.51 3.45 10.08
C LEU A 445 -12.39 3.21 8.85
N ASP A 446 -11.82 3.16 7.65
CA ASP A 446 -12.56 2.93 6.41
C ASP A 446 -13.23 1.53 6.39
N VAL A 447 -12.56 0.50 6.94
CA VAL A 447 -13.20 -0.81 7.16
C VAL A 447 -14.44 -0.67 8.05
N LEU A 448 -14.33 0.02 9.18
CA LEU A 448 -15.45 0.19 10.12
C LEU A 448 -16.59 1.03 9.51
N LEU A 449 -16.28 1.94 8.63
CA LEU A 449 -17.26 2.77 7.89
C LEU A 449 -17.86 2.05 6.66
N GLY A 450 -17.23 0.98 6.17
CA GLY A 450 -17.61 0.32 4.91
C GLY A 450 -17.17 1.11 3.68
N ASP A 451 -16.17 1.96 3.80
CA ASP A 451 -15.61 2.73 2.70
C ASP A 451 -14.49 1.96 2.01
N ALA A 452 -14.77 1.41 0.85
CA ALA A 452 -13.84 0.56 0.12
C ALA A 452 -12.97 1.30 -0.93
N ASN A 453 -12.90 2.65 -0.87
CA ASN A 453 -12.14 3.45 -1.85
C ASN A 453 -10.65 3.10 -1.89
N LEU A 454 -10.07 2.73 -0.74
CA LEU A 454 -8.64 2.49 -0.58
C LEU A 454 -8.27 0.99 -0.58
N PHE A 455 -9.20 0.12 -1.00
CA PHE A 455 -8.99 -1.33 -0.95
C PHE A 455 -9.05 -1.94 -2.34
N PRO A 456 -8.02 -2.66 -2.77
CA PRO A 456 -8.03 -3.37 -4.04
C PRO A 456 -9.17 -4.40 -4.08
N ARG A 457 -9.88 -4.45 -5.19
CA ARG A 457 -10.87 -5.49 -5.44
C ARG A 457 -10.19 -6.75 -5.98
N HIS A 458 -10.85 -7.91 -5.85
CA HIS A 458 -10.30 -9.18 -6.34
C HIS A 458 -9.88 -9.11 -7.82
N GLN A 459 -10.66 -8.43 -8.68
CA GLN A 459 -10.34 -8.27 -10.10
C GLN A 459 -9.03 -7.51 -10.32
N GLU A 460 -8.74 -6.50 -9.51
CA GLU A 460 -7.47 -5.75 -9.60
C GLU A 460 -6.29 -6.65 -9.21
N VAL A 461 -6.47 -7.49 -8.17
CA VAL A 461 -5.46 -8.46 -7.75
C VAL A 461 -5.21 -9.50 -8.84
N GLU A 462 -6.27 -10.06 -9.42
CA GLU A 462 -6.18 -11.05 -10.51
C GLU A 462 -5.52 -10.47 -11.76
N LEU A 463 -5.88 -9.24 -12.17
CA LEU A 463 -5.24 -8.56 -13.30
C LEU A 463 -3.76 -8.25 -13.01
N SER A 464 -3.43 -7.90 -11.76
CA SER A 464 -2.03 -7.67 -11.39
C SER A 464 -1.19 -8.94 -11.48
N TRP A 465 -1.75 -10.11 -11.13
CA TRP A 465 -1.10 -11.40 -11.34
C TRP A 465 -1.01 -11.76 -12.82
N ASN A 466 -2.03 -11.49 -13.63
CA ASN A 466 -1.99 -11.67 -15.09
C ASN A 466 -0.85 -10.88 -15.74
N ILE A 467 -0.48 -9.73 -15.18
CA ILE A 467 0.65 -8.93 -15.66
C ILE A 467 1.98 -9.55 -15.19
N LEU A 468 2.07 -9.99 -13.93
CA LEU A 468 3.35 -10.40 -13.36
C LEU A 468 3.72 -11.86 -13.65
N ASP A 469 2.77 -12.80 -13.65
CA ASP A 469 3.04 -14.24 -13.82
C ASP A 469 3.86 -14.56 -15.08
N PRO A 470 3.57 -14.01 -16.27
CA PRO A 470 4.39 -14.26 -17.45
C PRO A 470 5.84 -13.79 -17.31
N ILE A 471 6.09 -12.72 -16.54
CA ILE A 471 7.43 -12.20 -16.28
C ILE A 471 8.18 -13.15 -15.34
N GLU A 472 7.54 -13.59 -14.27
CA GLU A 472 8.09 -14.56 -13.32
C GLU A 472 8.39 -15.91 -14.00
N GLU A 473 7.47 -16.42 -14.84
CA GLU A 473 7.70 -17.63 -15.63
C GLU A 473 8.88 -17.48 -16.61
N TYR A 474 9.02 -16.30 -17.19
CA TYR A 474 10.16 -16.01 -18.06
C TYR A 474 11.47 -16.06 -17.25
N TRP A 475 11.51 -15.39 -16.10
CA TRP A 475 12.68 -15.35 -15.23
C TRP A 475 13.06 -16.72 -14.66
N ASP A 476 12.11 -17.57 -14.34
CA ASP A 476 12.38 -18.94 -13.87
C ASP A 476 13.08 -19.79 -14.92
N LYS A 477 12.73 -19.59 -16.19
CA LYS A 477 13.28 -20.32 -17.34
C LYS A 477 14.60 -19.72 -17.84
N HIS A 478 14.88 -18.43 -17.57
CA HIS A 478 15.97 -17.70 -18.19
C HIS A 478 16.91 -17.05 -17.15
N GLY A 479 18.11 -17.61 -17.05
CA GLY A 479 19.23 -17.00 -16.34
C GLY A 479 19.12 -16.99 -14.81
N LYS A 480 20.06 -16.27 -14.21
CA LYS A 480 20.13 -15.96 -12.79
C LYS A 480 19.89 -14.47 -12.59
N PRO A 481 19.47 -14.03 -11.38
CA PRO A 481 19.41 -12.61 -11.06
C PRO A 481 20.78 -11.93 -11.27
N ALA A 482 20.80 -10.75 -11.87
CA ALA A 482 21.97 -9.92 -12.00
C ALA A 482 22.46 -9.46 -10.62
N GLN A 483 23.77 -9.31 -10.43
CA GLN A 483 24.30 -8.86 -9.15
C GLN A 483 24.45 -7.35 -9.12
N TYR A 484 24.08 -6.72 -7.99
CA TYR A 484 24.33 -5.30 -7.75
C TYR A 484 24.93 -5.07 -6.34
N PRO A 485 25.94 -4.23 -6.20
CA PRO A 485 26.49 -3.90 -4.89
C PRO A 485 25.43 -3.21 -4.00
N ALA A 486 25.33 -3.61 -2.73
CA ALA A 486 24.49 -2.91 -1.77
C ALA A 486 24.83 -1.41 -1.71
N GLY A 487 23.84 -0.55 -1.56
CA GLY A 487 23.99 0.91 -1.57
C GLY A 487 23.97 1.55 -2.96
N THR A 488 23.88 0.75 -4.04
CA THR A 488 23.69 1.27 -5.42
C THR A 488 22.22 1.36 -5.80
N TRP A 489 21.93 1.73 -7.06
CA TRP A 489 20.55 1.84 -7.56
C TRP A 489 20.08 0.63 -8.36
N GLY A 490 20.70 -0.52 -8.16
CA GLY A 490 20.37 -1.78 -8.83
C GLY A 490 21.42 -2.22 -9.82
N PRO A 491 21.16 -3.30 -10.56
CA PRO A 491 22.08 -3.84 -11.56
C PRO A 491 22.18 -2.93 -12.80
N VAL A 492 23.32 -2.96 -13.49
CA VAL A 492 23.59 -2.16 -14.69
C VAL A 492 22.61 -2.46 -15.82
N GLU A 493 22.12 -3.68 -15.90
CA GLU A 493 21.12 -4.12 -16.89
C GLU A 493 19.81 -3.30 -16.79
N ALA A 494 19.48 -2.78 -15.59
CA ALA A 494 18.34 -1.91 -15.41
C ALA A 494 18.59 -0.51 -16.02
N ASP A 495 19.80 0.02 -15.94
CA ASP A 495 20.16 1.27 -16.64
C ASP A 495 20.18 1.06 -18.16
N GLU A 496 20.72 -0.07 -18.63
CA GLU A 496 20.71 -0.45 -20.05
C GLU A 496 19.30 -0.58 -20.62
N MET A 497 18.34 -1.09 -19.83
CA MET A 497 16.95 -1.22 -20.25
C MET A 497 16.37 0.14 -20.68
N LEU A 498 16.59 1.20 -19.90
CA LEU A 498 16.12 2.54 -20.25
C LEU A 498 16.99 3.19 -21.34
N ALA A 499 18.29 2.92 -21.32
CA ALA A 499 19.23 3.47 -22.31
C ALA A 499 18.90 3.02 -23.75
N ARG A 500 18.35 1.82 -23.95
CA ARG A 500 17.84 1.35 -25.25
C ARG A 500 16.73 2.25 -25.82
N ASP A 501 15.94 2.87 -24.95
CA ASP A 501 14.90 3.82 -25.30
C ASP A 501 15.40 5.28 -25.30
N GLY A 502 16.73 5.51 -25.13
CA GLY A 502 17.33 6.83 -25.02
C GLY A 502 16.99 7.57 -23.72
N ARG A 503 16.66 6.83 -22.65
CA ARG A 503 16.22 7.34 -21.35
C ARG A 503 17.17 6.90 -20.23
N SER A 504 16.98 7.47 -19.05
CA SER A 504 17.70 7.07 -17.85
C SER A 504 16.79 7.07 -16.63
N TRP A 505 17.14 6.28 -15.63
CA TRP A 505 16.45 6.34 -14.34
C TRP A 505 16.69 7.69 -13.66
N ARG A 506 15.60 8.26 -13.18
CA ARG A 506 15.71 9.29 -12.19
C ARG A 506 16.41 8.72 -10.93
N ARG A 507 17.36 9.46 -10.40
CA ARG A 507 17.98 9.19 -9.11
C ARG A 507 17.39 10.17 -8.08
N PRO A 508 16.50 9.70 -7.21
CA PRO A 508 15.79 10.53 -6.24
C PRO A 508 16.71 11.22 -5.23
#